data_71f16bccc58021c18d454d7690eff568
#
_entry.id   71f16bccc58021c18d454d7690eff568
#
_cell.length_a   1.000
_cell.length_b   1.000
_cell.length_c   1.000
_cell.angle_alpha   90.00
_cell.angle_beta   90.00
_cell.angle_gamma   90.00
#
_symmetry.space_group_name_H-M   'P 1'
#
loop_
_entity.id
_entity.type
_entity.pdbx_description
1 polymer ?
#
loop_
_entity_poly.entity_id
_entity_poly.type
_entity_poly.pdbx_seq_one_letter_code
_entity_poly.pdbx_strand_id
1 'polypeptide(L)'
;GLGGQTGLTLAMQLDKEGFLQAQGVRLLGTDAAAISRAEDRELFKEAMAEIGQPVIASDIAETVDQALAVAEKIGYPVIVRPAFTLGGAGGGAAKDPDELKIIAGTGLDASPITQILVEKAIFGWKEIEFETMRDSVGNVIAVCSMENLDPVGVHTGDSIVVAPTQTLADKEFQMLRKASLDIITHLGI
;
A
#
# COMPACT_ATOMS: atom_id res chain seq x y z
N GLY A 1 -15.16 5.94 -4.50
CA GLY A 1 -15.88 6.25 -5.60
C GLY A 1 -15.33 7.17 -6.67
N LEU A 2 -16.24 7.84 -7.36
CA LEU A 2 -15.90 8.67 -8.53
C LEU A 2 -15.12 9.95 -8.22
N GLY A 3 -15.01 10.34 -6.96
CA GLY A 3 -14.31 11.57 -6.54
C GLY A 3 -12.80 11.43 -6.33
N GLY A 4 -12.24 10.24 -6.56
CA GLY A 4 -10.83 9.97 -6.31
C GLY A 4 -10.42 10.29 -4.86
N GLN A 5 -9.15 10.61 -4.66
CA GLN A 5 -8.60 10.92 -3.34
C GLN A 5 -9.27 12.11 -2.66
N THR A 6 -9.67 13.14 -3.43
CA THR A 6 -10.40 14.29 -2.89
C THR A 6 -11.75 13.89 -2.31
N GLY A 7 -12.50 13.04 -3.02
CA GLY A 7 -13.78 12.52 -2.54
C GLY A 7 -13.63 11.65 -1.31
N LEU A 8 -12.58 10.84 -1.26
CA LEU A 8 -12.23 10.00 -0.12
C LEU A 8 -11.93 10.84 1.13
N THR A 9 -11.03 11.82 0.99
CA THR A 9 -10.65 12.74 2.09
C THR A 9 -11.86 13.49 2.64
N LEU A 10 -12.73 14.02 1.76
CA LEU A 10 -13.95 14.71 2.17
C LEU A 10 -14.90 13.78 2.93
N ALA A 11 -15.13 12.56 2.43
CA ALA A 11 -16.00 11.59 3.07
C ALA A 11 -15.50 11.21 4.47
N MET A 12 -14.19 10.97 4.62
CA MET A 12 -13.56 10.67 5.90
C MET A 12 -13.65 11.84 6.89
N GLN A 13 -13.49 13.08 6.43
CA GLN A 13 -13.63 14.26 7.27
C GLN A 13 -15.07 14.42 7.77
N LEU A 14 -16.05 14.28 6.88
CA LEU A 14 -17.48 14.39 7.25
C LEU A 14 -17.91 13.27 8.22
N ASP A 15 -17.37 12.07 8.07
CA ASP A 15 -17.62 10.97 9.02
C ASP A 15 -17.01 11.27 10.39
N LYS A 16 -15.75 11.70 10.43
CA LYS A 16 -15.04 12.08 11.65
C LYS A 16 -15.71 13.20 12.43
N GLU A 17 -16.32 14.16 11.75
CA GLU A 17 -17.08 15.25 12.33
C GLU A 17 -18.49 14.82 12.79
N GLY A 18 -18.91 13.57 12.55
CA GLY A 18 -20.24 13.07 12.86
C GLY A 18 -21.35 13.61 11.96
N PHE A 19 -20.99 14.36 10.90
CA PHE A 19 -21.96 15.00 10.00
C PHE A 19 -22.80 13.97 9.23
N LEU A 20 -22.19 12.90 8.73
CA LEU A 20 -22.89 11.86 7.98
C LEU A 20 -23.97 11.19 8.82
N GLN A 21 -23.65 10.84 10.07
CA GLN A 21 -24.62 10.23 11.01
C GLN A 21 -25.72 11.20 11.39
N ALA A 22 -25.37 12.47 11.67
CA ALA A 22 -26.35 13.50 12.02
C ALA A 22 -27.36 13.78 10.90
N GLN A 23 -26.96 13.63 9.65
CA GLN A 23 -27.81 13.82 8.47
C GLN A 23 -28.43 12.52 7.94
N GLY A 24 -28.19 11.37 8.57
CA GLY A 24 -28.66 10.07 8.09
C GLY A 24 -28.08 9.65 6.75
N VAL A 25 -26.90 10.15 6.39
CA VAL A 25 -26.21 9.82 5.13
C VAL A 25 -25.32 8.61 5.33
N ARG A 26 -25.47 7.61 4.45
CA ARG A 26 -24.64 6.41 4.43
C ARG A 26 -23.62 6.48 3.29
N LEU A 27 -22.37 6.16 3.56
CA LEU A 27 -21.36 5.89 2.52
C LEU A 27 -21.74 4.63 1.75
N LEU A 28 -21.73 4.71 0.42
CA LEU A 28 -21.98 3.58 -0.45
C LEU A 28 -20.63 2.94 -0.86
N GLY A 29 -20.61 1.62 -0.94
CA GLY A 29 -19.41 0.85 -1.17
C GLY A 29 -18.67 0.61 0.13
N THR A 30 -17.47 1.17 0.27
CA THR A 30 -16.61 0.98 1.45
C THR A 30 -16.97 1.96 2.57
N ASP A 31 -17.09 1.48 3.78
CA ASP A 31 -17.32 2.32 4.97
C ASP A 31 -16.05 3.03 5.46
N ALA A 32 -16.21 4.00 6.37
CA ALA A 32 -15.11 4.81 6.87
C ALA A 32 -14.06 3.99 7.65
N ALA A 33 -14.49 2.96 8.38
CA ALA A 33 -13.55 2.12 9.14
C ALA A 33 -12.69 1.27 8.21
N ALA A 34 -13.28 0.68 7.16
CA ALA A 34 -12.55 -0.08 6.16
C ALA A 34 -11.60 0.82 5.34
N ILE A 35 -12.03 2.05 5.00
CA ILE A 35 -11.16 3.04 4.36
C ILE A 35 -9.95 3.35 5.25
N SER A 36 -10.15 3.63 6.53
CA SER A 36 -9.05 3.92 7.46
C SER A 36 -8.06 2.76 7.54
N ARG A 37 -8.54 1.52 7.63
CA ARG A 37 -7.68 0.33 7.67
C ARG A 37 -6.91 0.09 6.38
N ALA A 38 -7.46 0.49 5.23
CA ALA A 38 -6.82 0.31 3.94
C ALA A 38 -5.81 1.42 3.61
N GLU A 39 -6.08 2.68 4.03
CA GLU A 39 -5.25 3.85 3.71
C GLU A 39 -4.13 4.07 4.72
N ASP A 40 -4.34 3.73 5.99
CA ASP A 40 -3.32 3.84 7.03
C ASP A 40 -2.38 2.64 6.98
N ARG A 41 -1.07 2.91 6.85
CA ARG A 41 -0.05 1.88 6.64
C ARG A 41 0.13 0.95 7.84
N GLU A 42 0.05 1.48 9.05
CA GLU A 42 0.19 0.67 10.27
C GLU A 42 -1.05 -0.19 10.47
N LEU A 43 -2.25 0.39 10.33
CA LEU A 43 -3.50 -0.37 10.43
C LEU A 43 -3.60 -1.45 9.35
N PHE A 44 -3.12 -1.16 8.13
CA PHE A 44 -3.06 -2.16 7.06
C PHE A 44 -2.08 -3.30 7.39
N LYS A 45 -0.89 -2.97 7.88
CA LYS A 45 0.11 -3.94 8.29
C LYS A 45 -0.38 -4.85 9.42
N GLU A 46 -1.04 -4.26 10.44
CA GLU A 46 -1.69 -5.01 11.52
C GLU A 46 -2.76 -5.94 10.95
N ALA A 47 -3.64 -5.43 10.09
CA ALA A 47 -4.69 -6.22 9.45
C ALA A 47 -4.14 -7.40 8.65
N MET A 48 -3.03 -7.21 7.92
CA MET A 48 -2.38 -8.30 7.20
C MET A 48 -1.75 -9.33 8.14
N ALA A 49 -1.15 -8.89 9.25
CA ALA A 49 -0.59 -9.78 10.26
C ALA A 49 -1.68 -10.65 10.93
N GLU A 50 -2.88 -10.08 11.19
CA GLU A 50 -4.02 -10.80 11.77
C GLU A 50 -4.47 -12.01 10.92
N ILE A 51 -4.34 -11.92 9.60
CA ILE A 51 -4.70 -13.00 8.65
C ILE A 51 -3.49 -13.75 8.10
N GLY A 52 -2.29 -13.48 8.64
CA GLY A 52 -1.05 -14.16 8.24
C GLY A 52 -0.60 -13.86 6.81
N GLN A 53 -1.00 -12.72 6.25
CA GLN A 53 -0.54 -12.29 4.93
C GLN A 53 0.75 -11.48 5.05
N PRO A 54 1.78 -11.79 4.23
CA PRO A 54 3.03 -11.07 4.27
C PRO A 54 2.88 -9.67 3.68
N VAL A 55 3.57 -8.71 4.28
CA VAL A 55 3.79 -7.36 3.73
C VAL A 55 5.27 -7.12 3.54
N ILE A 56 5.61 -6.14 2.70
CA ILE A 56 7.02 -5.74 2.52
C ILE A 56 7.55 -5.22 3.86
N ALA A 57 8.72 -5.74 4.26
CA ALA A 57 9.38 -5.29 5.48
C ALA A 57 9.69 -3.80 5.40
N SER A 58 9.19 -3.04 6.36
CA SER A 58 9.32 -1.59 6.40
C SER A 58 9.23 -1.09 7.84
N ASP A 59 9.79 0.09 8.09
CA ASP A 59 9.62 0.80 9.34
C ASP A 59 9.79 2.31 9.12
N ILE A 60 9.31 3.10 10.08
CA ILE A 60 9.37 4.55 10.08
C ILE A 60 10.68 5.01 10.70
N ALA A 61 11.26 6.10 10.18
CA ALA A 61 12.41 6.76 10.73
C ALA A 61 12.24 8.28 10.73
N GLU A 62 12.64 8.92 11.82
CA GLU A 62 12.61 10.37 12.03
C GLU A 62 14.02 10.98 12.06
N THR A 63 15.03 10.10 12.00
CA THR A 63 16.44 10.48 11.92
C THR A 63 17.18 9.56 10.95
N VAL A 64 18.33 10.03 10.46
CA VAL A 64 19.20 9.22 9.58
C VAL A 64 19.70 7.97 10.32
N ASP A 65 20.03 8.06 11.60
CA ASP A 65 20.50 6.92 12.39
C ASP A 65 19.41 5.85 12.56
N GLN A 66 18.16 6.26 12.76
CA GLN A 66 17.01 5.32 12.76
C GLN A 66 16.85 4.67 11.41
N ALA A 67 16.96 5.42 10.32
CA ALA A 67 16.88 4.86 8.97
C ALA A 67 17.95 3.79 8.70
N LEU A 68 19.18 4.03 9.14
CA LEU A 68 20.27 3.07 9.05
C LEU A 68 19.98 1.80 9.85
N ALA A 69 19.50 1.95 11.09
CA ALA A 69 19.11 0.81 11.93
C ALA A 69 17.99 -0.03 11.33
N VAL A 70 16.98 0.62 10.73
CA VAL A 70 15.91 -0.07 9.99
C VAL A 70 16.48 -0.83 8.81
N ALA A 71 17.31 -0.19 7.99
CA ALA A 71 17.90 -0.82 6.81
C ALA A 71 18.84 -1.99 7.15
N GLU A 72 19.57 -1.90 8.25
CA GLU A 72 20.39 -3.01 8.74
C GLU A 72 19.53 -4.24 9.11
N LYS A 73 18.38 -4.00 9.73
CA LYS A 73 17.42 -5.06 10.12
C LYS A 73 16.75 -5.73 8.91
N ILE A 74 16.32 -4.94 7.92
CA ILE A 74 15.56 -5.45 6.75
C ILE A 74 16.45 -5.84 5.57
N GLY A 75 17.71 -5.39 5.55
CA GLY A 75 18.71 -5.63 4.51
C GLY A 75 18.56 -4.74 3.27
N TYR A 76 19.70 -4.41 2.66
CA TYR A 76 19.75 -3.64 1.41
C TYR A 76 19.42 -4.49 0.18
N PRO A 77 18.98 -3.88 -0.94
CA PRO A 77 18.65 -2.46 -1.10
C PRO A 77 17.33 -2.09 -0.40
N VAL A 78 17.19 -0.80 -0.06
CA VAL A 78 15.98 -0.23 0.54
C VAL A 78 15.46 0.95 -0.28
N ILE A 79 14.17 1.26 -0.13
CA ILE A 79 13.52 2.45 -0.68
C ILE A 79 13.19 3.38 0.48
N VAL A 80 13.44 4.67 0.28
CA VAL A 80 13.07 5.74 1.21
C VAL A 80 11.89 6.50 0.60
N ARG A 81 10.83 6.67 1.37
CA ARG A 81 9.65 7.46 0.98
C ARG A 81 9.34 8.50 2.05
N PRO A 82 9.52 9.79 1.77
CA PRO A 82 9.12 10.85 2.71
C PRO A 82 7.61 10.82 2.96
N ALA A 83 7.20 11.11 4.18
CA ALA A 83 5.80 11.22 4.53
C ALA A 83 5.21 12.51 3.95
N PHE A 84 3.96 12.42 3.45
CA PHE A 84 3.16 13.54 2.93
C PHE A 84 3.82 14.35 1.79
N THR A 85 4.70 13.73 0.99
CA THR A 85 5.23 14.36 -0.23
C THR A 85 4.46 13.92 -1.46
N LEU A 86 4.35 14.82 -2.44
CA LEU A 86 3.74 14.54 -3.74
C LEU A 86 4.80 14.18 -4.77
N GLY A 87 4.48 13.25 -5.65
CA GLY A 87 5.32 12.93 -6.81
C GLY A 87 6.68 12.30 -6.49
N GLY A 88 6.84 11.69 -5.30
CA GLY A 88 8.08 11.02 -4.92
C GLY A 88 9.25 11.94 -4.59
N ALA A 89 9.00 13.25 -4.40
CA ALA A 89 10.03 14.23 -4.05
C ALA A 89 10.77 13.84 -2.76
N GLY A 90 12.11 13.85 -2.78
CA GLY A 90 12.97 13.51 -1.64
C GLY A 90 13.10 12.01 -1.35
N GLY A 91 12.39 11.15 -2.10
CA GLY A 91 12.52 9.70 -2.01
C GLY A 91 13.60 9.13 -2.93
N GLY A 92 13.93 7.86 -2.74
CA GLY A 92 14.90 7.16 -3.60
C GLY A 92 15.23 5.77 -3.10
N ALA A 93 16.05 5.06 -3.87
CA ALA A 93 16.55 3.73 -3.53
C ALA A 93 18.01 3.82 -3.10
N ALA A 94 18.35 3.17 -1.99
CA ALA A 94 19.69 3.05 -1.46
C ALA A 94 20.16 1.59 -1.51
N LYS A 95 21.35 1.37 -2.05
CA LYS A 95 21.97 0.05 -2.15
C LYS A 95 22.87 -0.28 -0.96
N ASP A 96 23.32 0.76 -0.27
CA ASP A 96 24.25 0.67 0.84
C ASP A 96 24.02 1.80 1.87
N PRO A 97 24.70 1.76 3.03
CA PRO A 97 24.53 2.76 4.08
C PRO A 97 24.90 4.19 3.68
N ASP A 98 25.86 4.37 2.76
CA ASP A 98 26.32 5.69 2.39
C ASP A 98 25.32 6.39 1.45
N GLU A 99 24.74 5.65 0.49
CA GLU A 99 23.61 6.13 -0.30
C GLU A 99 22.41 6.44 0.61
N LEU A 100 22.11 5.56 1.59
CA LEU A 100 20.98 5.76 2.50
C LEU A 100 21.11 7.04 3.33
N LYS A 101 22.30 7.38 3.85
CA LYS A 101 22.50 8.61 4.61
C LYS A 101 22.10 9.86 3.82
N ILE A 102 22.47 9.90 2.54
CA ILE A 102 22.16 11.02 1.64
C ILE A 102 20.67 11.10 1.37
N ILE A 103 20.07 9.96 0.95
CA ILE A 103 18.66 9.89 0.57
C ILE A 103 17.76 10.11 1.80
N ALA A 104 18.08 9.51 2.94
CA ALA A 104 17.31 9.69 4.17
C ALA A 104 17.36 11.15 4.66
N GLY A 105 18.53 11.80 4.62
CA GLY A 105 18.64 13.23 4.93
C GLY A 105 17.75 14.09 4.04
N THR A 106 17.85 13.92 2.72
CA THR A 106 17.00 14.62 1.75
C THR A 106 15.50 14.33 1.99
N GLY A 107 15.16 13.08 2.30
CA GLY A 107 13.77 12.67 2.57
C GLY A 107 13.20 13.28 3.85
N LEU A 108 13.97 13.34 4.91
CA LEU A 108 13.58 13.97 6.18
C LEU A 108 13.36 15.48 6.01
N ASP A 109 14.23 16.15 5.25
CA ASP A 109 14.08 17.57 4.94
C ASP A 109 12.86 17.85 4.04
N ALA A 110 12.52 16.95 3.14
CA ALA A 110 11.37 17.09 2.25
C ALA A 110 10.03 16.79 2.95
N SER A 111 10.04 16.03 4.02
CA SER A 111 8.82 15.66 4.76
C SER A 111 8.32 16.80 5.66
N PRO A 112 7.07 17.26 5.55
CA PRO A 112 6.50 18.29 6.42
C PRO A 112 6.51 17.94 7.91
N ILE A 113 6.61 16.65 8.24
CA ILE A 113 6.63 16.15 9.61
C ILE A 113 7.98 15.49 9.97
N THR A 114 9.03 15.71 9.16
CA THR A 114 10.37 15.14 9.37
C THR A 114 10.33 13.62 9.59
N GLN A 115 9.59 12.91 8.73
CA GLN A 115 9.41 11.47 8.84
C GLN A 115 9.54 10.80 7.47
N ILE A 116 10.24 9.67 7.43
CA ILE A 116 10.41 8.83 6.24
C ILE A 116 10.01 7.40 6.54
N LEU A 117 9.51 6.69 5.53
CA LEU A 117 9.40 5.24 5.53
C LEU A 117 10.65 4.66 4.86
N VAL A 118 11.26 3.67 5.51
CA VAL A 118 12.33 2.83 4.93
C VAL A 118 11.76 1.45 4.69
N GLU A 119 11.74 1.00 3.46
CA GLU A 119 11.16 -0.30 3.08
C GLU A 119 12.12 -1.14 2.24
N LYS A 120 11.99 -2.46 2.30
CA LYS A 120 12.76 -3.38 1.48
C LYS A 120 12.46 -3.15 0.01
N ALA A 121 13.49 -2.94 -0.80
CA ALA A 121 13.33 -2.86 -2.25
C ALA A 121 13.14 -4.25 -2.84
N ILE A 122 12.13 -4.39 -3.69
CA ILE A 122 11.76 -5.63 -4.38
C ILE A 122 11.86 -5.47 -5.90
N PHE A 123 12.88 -4.74 -6.38
CA PHE A 123 13.11 -4.55 -7.80
C PHE A 123 13.19 -5.88 -8.55
N GLY A 124 12.59 -5.92 -9.73
CA GLY A 124 12.61 -7.10 -10.58
C GLY A 124 11.62 -8.20 -10.19
N TRP A 125 10.85 -8.01 -9.12
CA TRP A 125 9.75 -8.92 -8.81
C TRP A 125 8.61 -8.75 -9.81
N LYS A 126 7.83 -9.81 -9.99
CA LYS A 126 6.58 -9.73 -10.74
C LYS A 126 5.55 -8.91 -9.99
N GLU A 127 4.79 -8.13 -10.73
CA GLU A 127 3.63 -7.40 -10.22
C GLU A 127 2.36 -8.09 -10.70
N ILE A 128 1.62 -8.65 -9.76
CA ILE A 128 0.38 -9.38 -10.01
C ILE A 128 -0.74 -8.71 -9.23
N GLU A 129 -1.83 -8.43 -9.91
CA GLU A 129 -3.00 -7.77 -9.34
C GLU A 129 -4.23 -8.67 -9.43
N PHE A 130 -5.13 -8.54 -8.45
CA PHE A 130 -6.45 -9.16 -8.48
C PHE A 130 -7.51 -8.11 -8.24
N GLU A 131 -8.46 -8.00 -9.18
CA GLU A 131 -9.67 -7.24 -8.96
C GLU A 131 -10.66 -8.11 -8.18
N THR A 132 -11.09 -7.62 -7.04
CA THR A 132 -12.01 -8.32 -6.15
C THR A 132 -13.22 -7.47 -5.82
N MET A 133 -14.36 -8.12 -5.62
CA MET A 133 -15.59 -7.48 -5.19
C MET A 133 -16.20 -8.24 -4.03
N ARG A 134 -16.81 -7.51 -3.10
CA ARG A 134 -17.57 -8.07 -1.99
C ARG A 134 -18.89 -7.34 -1.85
N ASP A 135 -19.97 -8.08 -1.60
CA ASP A 135 -21.28 -7.49 -1.33
C ASP A 135 -21.55 -7.32 0.17
N SER A 136 -22.64 -6.62 0.49
CA SER A 136 -23.03 -6.33 1.88
C SER A 136 -23.45 -7.56 2.70
N VAL A 137 -23.65 -8.72 2.07
CA VAL A 137 -24.00 -9.98 2.75
C VAL A 137 -22.82 -10.96 2.82
N GLY A 138 -21.63 -10.51 2.37
CA GLY A 138 -20.38 -11.24 2.53
C GLY A 138 -20.01 -12.16 1.38
N ASN A 139 -20.71 -12.15 0.25
CA ASN A 139 -20.26 -12.87 -0.94
C ASN A 139 -19.05 -12.17 -1.55
N VAL A 140 -18.05 -12.93 -1.93
CA VAL A 140 -16.77 -12.44 -2.46
C VAL A 140 -16.45 -13.09 -3.79
N ILE A 141 -15.96 -12.31 -4.74
CA ILE A 141 -15.52 -12.79 -6.04
C ILE A 141 -14.20 -12.15 -6.45
N ALA A 142 -13.29 -12.94 -7.02
CA ALA A 142 -12.18 -12.42 -7.82
C ALA A 142 -12.71 -12.24 -9.26
N VAL A 143 -12.79 -11.00 -9.70
CA VAL A 143 -13.32 -10.63 -11.02
C VAL A 143 -12.34 -11.00 -12.10
N CYS A 144 -11.09 -10.58 -11.94
CA CYS A 144 -9.98 -10.95 -12.83
C CYS A 144 -8.64 -10.92 -12.09
N SER A 145 -7.64 -11.53 -12.70
CA SER A 145 -6.24 -11.38 -12.36
C SER A 145 -5.53 -10.65 -13.47
N MET A 146 -4.54 -9.85 -13.12
CA MET A 146 -3.72 -9.09 -14.06
C MET A 146 -2.24 -9.26 -13.75
N GLU A 147 -1.42 -9.14 -14.76
CA GLU A 147 0.03 -9.22 -14.66
C GLU A 147 0.63 -8.05 -15.43
N ASN A 148 1.51 -7.29 -14.76
CA ASN A 148 2.33 -6.29 -15.41
C ASN A 148 3.52 -6.96 -16.09
N LEU A 149 3.77 -6.66 -17.38
CA LEU A 149 4.92 -7.18 -18.10
C LEU A 149 6.23 -6.58 -17.60
N ASP A 150 6.19 -5.34 -17.17
CA ASP A 150 7.31 -4.68 -16.53
C ASP A 150 7.39 -5.09 -15.04
N PRO A 151 8.61 -5.25 -14.51
CA PRO A 151 8.79 -5.63 -13.12
C PRO A 151 8.44 -4.48 -12.17
N VAL A 152 8.25 -4.81 -10.89
CA VAL A 152 8.07 -3.82 -9.82
C VAL A 152 9.15 -2.75 -9.87
N GLY A 153 8.73 -1.49 -9.81
CA GLY A 153 9.56 -0.30 -9.95
C GLY A 153 9.19 0.56 -11.16
N VAL A 154 8.49 0.00 -12.14
CA VAL A 154 7.82 0.75 -13.22
C VAL A 154 6.42 1.11 -12.74
N HIS A 155 5.98 2.36 -12.96
CA HIS A 155 4.64 2.77 -12.55
C HIS A 155 3.57 1.97 -13.32
N THR A 156 2.57 1.44 -12.63
CA THR A 156 1.50 0.60 -13.22
C THR A 156 0.83 1.26 -14.44
N GLY A 157 0.62 2.58 -14.39
CA GLY A 157 0.04 3.35 -15.51
C GLY A 157 0.94 3.44 -16.76
N ASP A 158 2.22 3.12 -16.63
CA ASP A 158 3.22 3.14 -17.71
C ASP A 158 3.61 1.74 -18.19
N SER A 159 3.08 0.69 -17.51
CA SER A 159 3.34 -0.71 -17.82
C SER A 159 2.28 -1.30 -18.74
N ILE A 160 2.65 -2.33 -19.50
CA ILE A 160 1.69 -3.15 -20.26
C ILE A 160 1.07 -4.16 -19.30
N VAL A 161 -0.24 -4.09 -19.12
CA VAL A 161 -1.00 -4.98 -18.26
C VAL A 161 -1.72 -6.04 -19.09
N VAL A 162 -1.60 -7.30 -18.71
CA VAL A 162 -2.25 -8.43 -19.36
C VAL A 162 -3.25 -9.08 -18.39
N ALA A 163 -4.47 -9.27 -18.84
CA ALA A 163 -5.51 -9.99 -18.12
C ALA A 163 -6.05 -11.16 -18.97
N PRO A 164 -6.17 -12.38 -18.43
CA PRO A 164 -5.70 -12.81 -17.09
C PRO A 164 -4.18 -12.97 -17.03
N THR A 165 -3.64 -13.17 -15.82
CA THR A 165 -2.23 -13.52 -15.61
C THR A 165 -1.80 -14.70 -16.46
N GLN A 166 -0.60 -14.62 -17.06
CA GLN A 166 -0.10 -15.60 -18.04
C GLN A 166 1.02 -16.49 -17.50
N THR A 167 1.76 -16.01 -16.52
CA THR A 167 3.04 -16.63 -16.10
C THR A 167 2.99 -17.32 -14.74
N LEU A 168 1.81 -17.38 -14.10
CA LEU A 168 1.62 -18.09 -12.84
C LEU A 168 1.30 -19.58 -13.07
N ALA A 169 1.92 -20.44 -12.27
CA ALA A 169 1.44 -21.80 -12.13
C ALA A 169 0.09 -21.83 -11.37
N ASP A 170 -0.73 -22.85 -11.59
CA ASP A 170 -2.06 -22.93 -10.95
C ASP A 170 -2.00 -22.81 -9.42
N LYS A 171 -1.01 -23.45 -8.79
CA LYS A 171 -0.78 -23.35 -7.34
C LYS A 171 -0.53 -21.91 -6.88
N GLU A 172 0.25 -21.14 -7.63
CA GLU A 172 0.56 -19.75 -7.33
C GLU A 172 -0.68 -18.87 -7.53
N PHE A 173 -1.40 -19.08 -8.62
CA PHE A 173 -2.65 -18.40 -8.90
C PHE A 173 -3.68 -18.63 -7.78
N GLN A 174 -3.91 -19.87 -7.36
CA GLN A 174 -4.86 -20.17 -6.29
C GLN A 174 -4.43 -19.59 -4.93
N MET A 175 -3.15 -19.58 -4.64
CA MET A 175 -2.59 -18.96 -3.43
C MET A 175 -2.88 -17.46 -3.41
N LEU A 176 -2.55 -16.73 -4.48
CA LEU A 176 -2.78 -15.29 -4.59
C LEU A 176 -4.27 -14.94 -4.63
N ARG A 177 -5.06 -15.72 -5.38
CA ARG A 177 -6.52 -15.59 -5.40
C ARG A 177 -7.12 -15.74 -4.01
N LYS A 178 -6.70 -16.76 -3.26
CA LYS A 178 -7.15 -16.95 -1.87
C LYS A 178 -6.78 -15.77 -1.00
N ALA A 179 -5.52 -15.32 -1.07
CA ALA A 179 -5.05 -14.17 -0.31
C ALA A 179 -5.88 -12.92 -0.60
N SER A 180 -6.17 -12.63 -1.88
CA SER A 180 -6.97 -11.45 -2.26
C SER A 180 -8.40 -11.50 -1.70
N LEU A 181 -9.04 -12.67 -1.70
CA LEU A 181 -10.38 -12.86 -1.12
C LEU A 181 -10.36 -12.75 0.41
N ASP A 182 -9.35 -13.30 1.07
CA ASP A 182 -9.18 -13.19 2.52
C ASP A 182 -8.97 -11.73 2.93
N ILE A 183 -8.14 -10.98 2.20
CA ILE A 183 -7.85 -9.56 2.46
C ILE A 183 -9.10 -8.70 2.35
N ILE A 184 -9.84 -8.76 1.23
CA ILE A 184 -11.04 -7.93 1.05
C ILE A 184 -12.12 -8.26 2.10
N THR A 185 -12.22 -9.55 2.49
CA THR A 185 -13.15 -9.99 3.53
C THR A 185 -12.76 -9.45 4.88
N HIS A 186 -11.47 -9.52 5.23
CA HIS A 186 -10.95 -9.07 6.53
C HIS A 186 -11.00 -7.55 6.68
N LEU A 187 -10.70 -6.81 5.64
CA LEU A 187 -10.81 -5.35 5.62
C LEU A 187 -12.26 -4.87 5.70
N GLY A 188 -13.22 -5.68 5.29
CA GLY A 188 -14.64 -5.30 5.29
C GLY A 188 -15.06 -4.45 4.08
N ILE A 189 -14.25 -4.48 3.05
CA ILE A 189 -14.49 -3.73 1.80
C ILE A 189 -15.59 -4.41 0.99
#